data_201461b86d08878a20b5bc86b6d75bea
#
_entry.id   201461b86d08878a20b5bc86b6d75bea
#
_cell.length_a   1.000
_cell.length_b   1.000
_cell.length_c   1.000
_cell.angle_alpha   90.00
_cell.angle_beta   90.00
_cell.angle_gamma   90.00
#
_symmetry.space_group_name_H-M   'P 1'
#
loop_
_entity.id
_entity.type
_entity.pdbx_description
1 polymer ?
#
loop_
_entity_poly.entity_id
_entity_poly.type
_entity_poly.pdbx_seq_one_letter_code
_entity_poly.pdbx_strand_id
1 'polypeptide(L)'
;MEKDELNIEETTLAVDLSEATDAVKNGSFEHALSLLKIILKEHPDHIDSLYLAAVSSRYLKKFEASRNYIERLLITVPDMGRAYQELGHLNRDMGDEEQAVVHYRQACELNPALIASWNFLYQYFVKNNNK
;
A
#
# COMPACT_ATOMS: atom_id res chain seq x y z
N MET A 1 -36.28 -0.52 -6.32
CA MET A 1 -35.54 -1.76 -6.03
C MET A 1 -34.05 -1.66 -6.39
N GLU A 2 -33.69 -1.26 -7.61
CA GLU A 2 -32.29 -1.11 -8.01
C GLU A 2 -31.50 -0.13 -7.14
N LYS A 3 -32.12 1.00 -6.75
CA LYS A 3 -31.47 2.01 -5.89
C LYS A 3 -31.18 1.48 -4.48
N ASP A 4 -32.05 0.64 -3.94
CA ASP A 4 -31.87 0.08 -2.61
C ASP A 4 -30.77 -0.98 -2.59
N GLU A 5 -30.65 -1.79 -3.64
CA GLU A 5 -29.58 -2.78 -3.80
C GLU A 5 -28.21 -2.11 -3.92
N LEU A 6 -28.10 -1.05 -4.75
CA LEU A 6 -26.86 -0.28 -4.89
C LEU A 6 -26.44 0.36 -3.57
N ASN A 7 -27.39 0.92 -2.81
CA ASN A 7 -27.10 1.54 -1.52
C ASN A 7 -26.62 0.51 -0.47
N ILE A 8 -27.17 -0.71 -0.52
CA ILE A 8 -26.74 -1.79 0.38
C ILE A 8 -25.32 -2.22 0.04
N GLU A 9 -24.99 -2.39 -1.24
CA GLU A 9 -23.63 -2.75 -1.66
C GLU A 9 -22.60 -1.69 -1.30
N GLU A 10 -22.91 -0.41 -1.56
CA GLU A 10 -22.05 0.71 -1.21
C GLU A 10 -21.86 0.80 0.30
N THR A 11 -22.90 0.60 1.09
CA THR A 11 -22.84 0.64 2.55
C THR A 11 -21.99 -0.52 3.08
N THR A 12 -22.18 -1.73 2.52
CA THR A 12 -21.40 -2.91 2.91
C THR A 12 -19.91 -2.69 2.60
N LEU A 13 -19.60 -2.19 1.41
CA LEU A 13 -18.22 -1.86 1.03
C LEU A 13 -17.61 -0.84 2.00
N ALA A 14 -18.34 0.22 2.32
CA ALA A 14 -17.87 1.26 3.24
C ALA A 14 -17.60 0.71 4.64
N VAL A 15 -18.47 -0.16 5.15
CA VAL A 15 -18.31 -0.80 6.48
C VAL A 15 -17.10 -1.74 6.47
N ASP A 16 -16.99 -2.59 5.45
CA ASP A 16 -15.88 -3.54 5.33
C ASP A 16 -14.55 -2.82 5.18
N LEU A 17 -14.51 -1.76 4.40
CA LEU A 17 -13.31 -0.94 4.23
C LEU A 17 -12.92 -0.22 5.52
N SER A 18 -13.90 0.32 6.25
CA SER A 18 -13.67 0.97 7.54
C SER A 18 -13.09 -0.01 8.55
N GLU A 19 -13.66 -1.21 8.63
CA GLU A 19 -13.18 -2.25 9.53
C GLU A 19 -11.76 -2.69 9.16
N ALA A 20 -11.49 -2.86 7.85
CA ALA A 20 -10.16 -3.20 7.37
C ALA A 20 -9.13 -2.11 7.69
N THR A 21 -9.52 -0.85 7.52
CA THR A 21 -8.67 0.31 7.83
C THR A 21 -8.33 0.34 9.32
N ASP A 22 -9.30 0.13 10.18
CA ASP A 22 -9.09 0.07 11.62
C ASP A 22 -8.18 -1.08 12.02
N ALA A 23 -8.35 -2.24 11.39
CA ALA A 23 -7.51 -3.41 11.62
C ALA A 23 -6.04 -3.11 11.24
N VAL A 24 -5.79 -2.42 10.13
CA VAL A 24 -4.44 -1.99 9.75
C VAL A 24 -3.86 -1.05 10.81
N LYS A 25 -4.63 -0.05 11.24
CA LYS A 25 -4.19 0.91 12.27
C LYS A 25 -3.84 0.23 13.59
N ASN A 26 -4.56 -0.83 13.92
CA ASN A 26 -4.35 -1.59 15.15
C ASN A 26 -3.28 -2.68 15.03
N GLY A 27 -2.69 -2.86 13.85
CA GLY A 27 -1.69 -3.90 13.63
C GLY A 27 -2.26 -5.30 13.43
N SER A 28 -3.58 -5.42 13.24
CA SER A 28 -4.27 -6.70 13.00
C SER A 28 -4.25 -7.02 11.50
N PHE A 29 -3.05 -7.24 10.96
CA PHE A 29 -2.85 -7.33 9.51
C PHE A 29 -3.48 -8.57 8.89
N GLU A 30 -3.53 -9.70 9.59
CA GLU A 30 -4.19 -10.91 9.07
C GLU A 30 -5.70 -10.70 8.93
N HIS A 31 -6.31 -10.08 9.94
CA HIS A 31 -7.73 -9.73 9.90
C HIS A 31 -8.01 -8.73 8.79
N ALA A 32 -7.19 -7.68 8.70
CA ALA A 32 -7.30 -6.68 7.65
C ALA A 32 -7.23 -7.33 6.26
N LEU A 33 -6.23 -8.18 6.04
CA LEU A 33 -6.04 -8.82 4.73
C LEU A 33 -7.21 -9.72 4.36
N SER A 34 -7.78 -10.44 5.33
CA SER A 34 -8.98 -11.27 5.10
C SER A 34 -10.15 -10.45 4.60
N LEU A 35 -10.41 -9.31 5.23
CA LEU A 35 -11.49 -8.39 4.81
C LEU A 35 -11.19 -7.78 3.43
N LEU A 36 -9.95 -7.37 3.20
CA LEU A 36 -9.53 -6.76 1.94
C LEU A 36 -9.64 -7.73 0.76
N LYS A 37 -9.32 -9.01 0.98
CA LYS A 37 -9.49 -10.03 -0.06
C LYS A 37 -10.94 -10.19 -0.48
N ILE A 38 -11.87 -10.11 0.48
CA ILE A 38 -13.31 -10.15 0.18
C ILE A 38 -13.70 -8.96 -0.70
N ILE A 39 -13.27 -7.74 -0.31
CA ILE A 39 -13.55 -6.54 -1.10
C ILE A 39 -12.96 -6.66 -2.51
N LEU A 40 -11.71 -7.10 -2.62
CA LEU A 40 -11.00 -7.18 -3.90
C LEU A 40 -11.55 -8.27 -4.82
N LYS A 41 -12.24 -9.26 -4.28
CA LYS A 41 -12.92 -10.26 -5.10
C LYS A 41 -14.06 -9.65 -5.88
N GLU A 42 -14.80 -8.73 -5.28
CA GLU A 42 -15.94 -8.05 -5.91
C GLU A 42 -15.53 -6.75 -6.61
N HIS A 43 -14.49 -6.09 -6.11
CA HIS A 43 -13.98 -4.83 -6.64
C HIS A 43 -12.46 -4.93 -6.85
N PRO A 44 -12.00 -5.64 -7.91
CA PRO A 44 -10.57 -5.96 -8.09
C PRO A 44 -9.65 -4.75 -8.24
N ASP A 45 -10.19 -3.61 -8.69
CA ASP A 45 -9.42 -2.39 -8.93
C ASP A 45 -9.64 -1.33 -7.85
N HIS A 46 -10.23 -1.70 -6.72
CA HIS A 46 -10.49 -0.75 -5.64
C HIS A 46 -9.18 -0.25 -5.05
N ILE A 47 -8.89 1.02 -5.26
CA ILE A 47 -7.58 1.63 -4.97
C ILE A 47 -7.19 1.50 -3.50
N ASP A 48 -8.06 1.92 -2.58
CA ASP A 48 -7.76 1.87 -1.15
C ASP A 48 -7.54 0.44 -0.67
N SER A 49 -8.33 -0.50 -1.17
CA SER A 49 -8.19 -1.92 -0.79
C SER A 49 -6.88 -2.51 -1.29
N LEU A 50 -6.48 -2.21 -2.52
CA LEU A 50 -5.19 -2.65 -3.06
C LEU A 50 -4.03 -2.10 -2.24
N TYR A 51 -4.09 -0.82 -1.89
CA TYR A 51 -3.07 -0.18 -1.08
C TYR A 51 -2.97 -0.83 0.32
N LEU A 52 -4.09 -0.95 1.01
CA LEU A 52 -4.12 -1.55 2.34
C LEU A 52 -3.73 -3.02 2.33
N ALA A 53 -4.08 -3.76 1.28
CA ALA A 53 -3.67 -5.15 1.10
C ALA A 53 -2.16 -5.27 0.91
N ALA A 54 -1.57 -4.35 0.15
CA ALA A 54 -0.13 -4.29 -0.03
C ALA A 54 0.59 -4.04 1.30
N VAL A 55 0.11 -3.06 2.07
CA VAL A 55 0.67 -2.72 3.39
C VAL A 55 0.57 -3.92 4.34
N SER A 56 -0.61 -4.52 4.44
CA SER A 56 -0.86 -5.65 5.33
C SER A 56 0.02 -6.85 4.96
N SER A 57 0.12 -7.15 3.67
CA SER A 57 0.95 -8.25 3.17
C SER A 57 2.42 -8.02 3.51
N ARG A 58 2.92 -6.79 3.38
CA ARG A 58 4.30 -6.45 3.72
C ARG A 58 4.58 -6.67 5.21
N TYR A 59 3.70 -6.21 6.09
CA TYR A 59 3.87 -6.42 7.53
C TYR A 59 3.81 -7.89 7.92
N LEU A 60 3.06 -8.69 7.17
CA LEU A 60 3.01 -10.15 7.36
C LEU A 60 4.18 -10.88 6.69
N LYS A 61 5.10 -10.13 6.09
CA LYS A 61 6.25 -10.66 5.33
C LYS A 61 5.85 -11.48 4.11
N LYS A 62 4.66 -11.26 3.61
CA LYS A 62 4.18 -11.83 2.34
C LYS A 62 4.59 -10.88 1.21
N PHE A 63 5.89 -10.83 0.94
CA PHE A 63 6.49 -9.80 0.09
C PHE A 63 6.03 -9.91 -1.37
N GLU A 64 5.91 -11.11 -1.89
CA GLU A 64 5.46 -11.30 -3.26
C GLU A 64 4.01 -10.89 -3.45
N ALA A 65 3.14 -11.24 -2.49
CA ALA A 65 1.75 -10.79 -2.50
C ALA A 65 1.66 -9.26 -2.42
N SER A 66 2.46 -8.63 -1.55
CA SER A 66 2.53 -7.18 -1.45
C SER A 66 2.89 -6.54 -2.79
N ARG A 67 3.92 -7.07 -3.45
CA ARG A 67 4.35 -6.58 -4.77
C ARG A 67 3.23 -6.68 -5.79
N ASN A 68 2.53 -7.80 -5.83
CA ASN A 68 1.43 -8.02 -6.76
C ASN A 68 0.30 -7.01 -6.57
N TYR A 69 -0.05 -6.70 -5.32
CA TYR A 69 -1.06 -5.67 -5.04
C TYR A 69 -0.61 -4.28 -5.50
N ILE A 70 0.67 -3.95 -5.28
CA ILE A 70 1.22 -2.66 -5.72
C ILE A 70 1.24 -2.56 -7.25
N GLU A 71 1.63 -3.63 -7.94
CA GLU A 71 1.64 -3.65 -9.41
C GLU A 71 0.24 -3.44 -9.98
N ARG A 72 -0.77 -4.10 -9.39
CA ARG A 72 -2.17 -3.88 -9.77
C ARG A 72 -2.59 -2.44 -9.52
N LEU A 73 -2.18 -1.88 -8.40
CA LEU A 73 -2.46 -0.50 -8.04
C LEU A 73 -1.86 0.47 -9.05
N LEU A 74 -0.62 0.25 -9.48
CA LEU A 74 0.07 1.11 -10.45
C LEU A 74 -0.47 0.97 -11.87
N ILE A 75 -1.09 -0.16 -12.22
CA ILE A 75 -1.83 -0.29 -13.48
C ILE A 75 -3.04 0.63 -13.45
N THR A 76 -3.73 0.72 -12.32
CA THR A 76 -4.92 1.57 -12.15
C THR A 76 -4.55 3.05 -12.01
N VAL A 77 -3.53 3.35 -11.21
CA VAL A 77 -3.06 4.72 -10.93
C VAL A 77 -1.55 4.79 -11.11
N PRO A 78 -1.05 4.99 -12.34
CA PRO A 78 0.39 4.90 -12.65
C PRO A 78 1.26 5.95 -11.94
N ASP A 79 0.68 7.06 -11.49
CA ASP A 79 1.41 8.16 -10.86
C ASP A 79 1.14 8.28 -9.35
N MET A 80 0.75 7.18 -8.71
CA MET A 80 0.47 7.17 -7.28
C MET A 80 1.77 7.12 -6.46
N GLY A 81 2.18 8.27 -5.92
CA GLY A 81 3.40 8.36 -5.12
C GLY A 81 3.42 7.41 -3.94
N ARG A 82 2.29 7.22 -3.24
CA ARG A 82 2.18 6.30 -2.11
C ARG A 82 2.46 4.86 -2.50
N ALA A 83 2.12 4.45 -3.73
CA ALA A 83 2.42 3.11 -4.22
C ALA A 83 3.93 2.91 -4.38
N TYR A 84 4.62 3.90 -4.90
CA TYR A 84 6.09 3.87 -5.00
C TYR A 84 6.73 3.88 -3.61
N GLN A 85 6.18 4.62 -2.66
CA GLN A 85 6.67 4.58 -1.28
C GLN A 85 6.53 3.17 -0.69
N GLU A 86 5.42 2.49 -0.94
CA GLU A 86 5.25 1.09 -0.50
C GLU A 86 6.24 0.16 -1.18
N LEU A 87 6.56 0.36 -2.47
CA LEU A 87 7.64 -0.40 -3.12
C LEU A 87 8.98 -0.15 -2.42
N GLY A 88 9.25 1.10 -2.05
CA GLY A 88 10.45 1.44 -1.28
C GLY A 88 10.50 0.69 0.05
N HIS A 89 9.39 0.72 0.80
CA HIS A 89 9.28 -0.02 2.07
C HIS A 89 9.49 -1.52 1.86
N LEU A 90 8.90 -2.06 0.80
CA LEU A 90 9.04 -3.48 0.45
C LEU A 90 10.49 -3.84 0.16
N ASN A 91 11.18 -3.07 -0.66
CA ASN A 91 12.59 -3.30 -0.96
C ASN A 91 13.45 -3.19 0.30
N ARG A 92 13.20 -2.18 1.14
CA ARG A 92 13.89 -2.02 2.41
C ARG A 92 13.71 -3.24 3.30
N ASP A 93 12.48 -3.72 3.44
CA ASP A 93 12.16 -4.87 4.28
C ASP A 93 12.78 -6.17 3.74
N MET A 94 12.99 -6.24 2.42
CA MET A 94 13.69 -7.36 1.77
C MET A 94 15.22 -7.22 1.80
N GLY A 95 15.74 -6.11 2.33
CA GLY A 95 17.18 -5.89 2.42
C GLY A 95 17.82 -5.29 1.16
N ASP A 96 17.03 -4.84 0.21
CA ASP A 96 17.51 -4.22 -1.04
C ASP A 96 17.43 -2.70 -0.94
N GLU A 97 18.44 -2.10 -0.28
CA GLU A 97 18.48 -0.65 -0.07
C GLU A 97 18.63 0.13 -1.39
N GLU A 98 19.38 -0.40 -2.34
CA GLU A 98 19.59 0.29 -3.63
C GLU A 98 18.28 0.46 -4.38
N GLN A 99 17.49 -0.60 -4.46
CA GLN A 99 16.20 -0.55 -5.11
C GLN A 99 15.19 0.29 -4.31
N ALA A 100 15.29 0.25 -2.98
CA ALA A 100 14.48 1.11 -2.13
C ALA A 100 14.71 2.59 -2.44
N VAL A 101 15.97 3.01 -2.63
CA VAL A 101 16.31 4.39 -3.01
C VAL A 101 15.62 4.78 -4.31
N VAL A 102 15.63 3.91 -5.31
CA VAL A 102 14.97 4.18 -6.60
C VAL A 102 13.49 4.48 -6.40
N HIS A 103 12.80 3.62 -5.67
CA HIS A 103 11.35 3.75 -5.49
C HIS A 103 10.99 4.92 -4.56
N TYR A 104 11.75 5.16 -3.50
CA TYR A 104 11.53 6.32 -2.64
C TYR A 104 11.74 7.64 -3.39
N ARG A 105 12.70 7.69 -4.30
CA ARG A 105 12.88 8.88 -5.16
C ARG A 105 11.67 9.10 -6.06
N GLN A 106 11.18 8.04 -6.71
CA GLN A 106 9.97 8.12 -7.53
C GLN A 106 8.78 8.62 -6.72
N ALA A 107 8.65 8.12 -5.49
CA ALA A 107 7.58 8.57 -4.59
C ALA A 107 7.67 10.07 -4.30
N CYS A 108 8.86 10.57 -3.94
CA CYS A 108 9.08 11.98 -3.63
C CYS A 108 8.85 12.90 -4.84
N GLU A 109 9.22 12.44 -6.03
CA GLU A 109 9.00 13.21 -7.26
C GLU A 109 7.52 13.36 -7.55
N LEU A 110 6.73 12.29 -7.30
CA LEU A 110 5.29 12.31 -7.54
C LEU A 110 4.53 13.02 -6.42
N ASN A 111 5.00 12.91 -5.18
CA ASN A 111 4.33 13.53 -4.02
C ASN A 111 5.38 13.95 -2.98
N PRO A 112 5.82 15.21 -3.01
CA PRO A 112 6.83 15.71 -2.07
C PRO A 112 6.41 15.71 -0.60
N ALA A 113 5.13 15.48 -0.28
CA ALA A 113 4.63 15.41 1.09
C ALA A 113 4.87 14.06 1.78
N LEU A 114 5.43 13.08 1.06
CA LEU A 114 5.67 11.73 1.60
C LEU A 114 6.92 11.72 2.48
N ILE A 115 6.74 12.05 3.75
CA ILE A 115 7.83 12.23 4.72
C ILE A 115 8.67 10.97 4.92
N ALA A 116 8.04 9.80 4.95
CA ALA A 116 8.76 8.54 5.15
C ALA A 116 9.78 8.29 4.03
N SER A 117 9.43 8.64 2.78
CA SER A 117 10.35 8.53 1.64
C SER A 117 11.56 9.47 1.81
N TRP A 118 11.32 10.72 2.20
CA TRP A 118 12.41 11.68 2.44
C TRP A 118 13.32 11.23 3.58
N ASN A 119 12.75 10.70 4.66
CA ASN A 119 13.52 10.23 5.81
C ASN A 119 14.45 9.09 5.42
N PHE A 120 13.95 8.12 4.64
CA PHE A 120 14.80 7.03 4.16
C PHE A 120 15.95 7.55 3.30
N LEU A 121 15.63 8.42 2.34
CA LEU A 121 16.64 8.98 1.43
C LEU A 121 17.71 9.75 2.19
N TYR A 122 17.28 10.58 3.14
CA TYR A 122 18.21 11.33 3.97
C TYR A 122 19.16 10.40 4.73
N GLN A 123 18.62 9.41 5.43
CA GLN A 123 19.42 8.46 6.20
C GLN A 123 20.39 7.67 5.30
N TYR A 124 19.90 7.26 4.14
CA TYR A 124 20.73 6.52 3.19
C TYR A 124 21.91 7.36 2.70
N PHE A 125 21.67 8.61 2.30
CA PHE A 125 22.75 9.46 1.78
C PHE A 125 23.72 9.90 2.87
N VAL A 126 23.25 10.17 4.08
CA VAL A 126 24.14 10.47 5.21
C VAL A 126 25.05 9.28 5.50
N LYS A 127 24.50 8.09 5.58
CA LYS A 127 25.25 6.85 5.83
C LYS A 127 26.31 6.61 4.75
N ASN A 128 25.97 6.81 3.48
CA ASN A 128 26.88 6.51 2.38
C ASN A 128 27.89 7.62 2.08
N ASN A 129 27.57 8.87 2.40
CA ASN A 129 28.51 9.98 2.22
C ASN A 129 29.58 10.05 3.32
N ASN A 130 29.38 9.38 4.45
CA ASN A 130 30.35 9.32 5.55
C ASN A 130 31.39 8.21 5.37
N LYS A 131 31.34 7.52 4.26
CA LYS A 131 32.36 6.54 3.87
C LYS A 131 33.45 7.19 3.05
#